data_de507649cf4cbb13d413e0c4688e7378
#
_entry.id   de507649cf4cbb13d413e0c4688e7378
#
_cell.length_a   1.000
_cell.length_b   1.000
_cell.length_c   1.000
_cell.angle_alpha   90.00
_cell.angle_beta   90.00
_cell.angle_gamma   90.00
#
_symmetry.space_group_name_H-M   'P 1'
#
loop_
_entity.id
_entity.type
_entity.pdbx_description
1 polymer ?
#
loop_
_entity_poly.entity_id
_entity_poly.type
_entity_poly.pdbx_seq_one_letter_code
_entity_poly.pdbx_strand_id
1 'polypeptide(L)'
;MSGQPVPGWVPAARRQAQQPPAAPRLPFLVAGHAVGSVAEGVLDEIALTPGDSLPWLLLKKEHLGAPAWHLDAPAGDATAALAALAQALRQAGRCGAWRDEQLAVCNAAGERVGTVERAAVRPLGLATQAVHLVASAPDGRAWVQQRAFDKPTHPGRWDTLMGGMVSAADTLDTALERETWEEAGLRIGALHSVAHAGHVDFARPSSDGEGVGYMVERIDWFHATVPEGLVPENQDGEVERFELLPAAEVHARLARGEFTPEAALVLAGFYGW
;
A
#
# COMPACT_ATOMS: atom_id res chain seq x y z
N MET A 1 28.56 0.15 14.88
CA MET A 1 27.42 -0.43 15.64
C MET A 1 27.56 -1.94 15.54
N SER A 2 27.80 -2.65 16.65
CA SER A 2 27.87 -4.11 16.67
C SER A 2 26.48 -4.64 16.30
N GLY A 3 26.37 -5.31 15.15
CA GLY A 3 25.10 -5.80 14.65
C GLY A 3 24.45 -6.76 15.65
N GLN A 4 23.28 -6.40 16.14
CA GLN A 4 22.46 -7.33 16.90
C GLN A 4 22.11 -8.52 15.99
N PRO A 5 22.08 -9.76 16.50
CA PRO A 5 21.68 -10.91 15.69
C PRO A 5 20.26 -10.70 15.16
N VAL A 6 20.08 -11.01 13.88
CA VAL A 6 18.77 -10.91 13.22
C VAL A 6 17.78 -11.86 13.92
N PRO A 7 16.65 -11.36 14.42
CA PRO A 7 15.64 -12.20 15.08
C PRO A 7 15.08 -13.27 14.15
N GLY A 8 14.78 -14.45 14.67
CA GLY A 8 14.36 -15.62 13.86
C GLY A 8 13.05 -15.42 13.08
N TRP A 9 12.21 -14.47 13.48
CA TRP A 9 10.97 -14.14 12.77
C TRP A 9 11.19 -13.33 11.47
N VAL A 10 12.27 -12.53 11.37
CA VAL A 10 12.55 -11.65 10.23
C VAL A 10 12.66 -12.39 8.90
N PRO A 11 13.45 -13.49 8.79
CA PRO A 11 13.50 -14.25 7.53
C PRO A 11 12.15 -14.82 7.10
N ALA A 12 11.31 -15.22 8.05
CA ALA A 12 9.96 -15.71 7.75
C ALA A 12 9.05 -14.56 7.26
N ALA A 13 9.08 -13.40 7.91
CA ALA A 13 8.33 -12.22 7.50
C ALA A 13 8.72 -11.75 6.08
N ARG A 14 10.03 -11.73 5.76
CA ARG A 14 10.51 -11.41 4.40
C ARG A 14 10.01 -12.39 3.34
N ARG A 15 9.98 -13.69 3.64
CA ARG A 15 9.39 -14.68 2.71
C ARG A 15 7.88 -14.50 2.55
N GLN A 16 7.16 -14.12 3.62
CA GLN A 16 5.72 -13.83 3.55
C GLN A 16 5.41 -12.56 2.77
N ALA A 17 6.31 -11.58 2.77
CA ALA A 17 6.18 -10.37 1.96
C ALA A 17 6.34 -10.63 0.45
N GLN A 18 7.03 -11.72 0.07
CA GLN A 18 7.37 -12.07 -1.31
C GLN A 18 6.83 -13.46 -1.64
N GLN A 19 5.53 -13.55 -1.90
CA GLN A 19 4.86 -14.80 -2.26
C GLN A 19 4.31 -14.74 -3.69
N PRO A 20 4.45 -15.84 -4.46
CA PRO A 20 3.83 -15.89 -5.78
C PRO A 20 2.31 -15.78 -5.67
N PRO A 21 1.64 -15.36 -6.76
CA PRO A 21 0.18 -15.36 -6.82
C PRO A 21 -0.40 -16.75 -6.50
N ALA A 22 -1.54 -16.78 -5.81
CA ALA A 22 -2.25 -18.02 -5.47
C ALA A 22 -2.87 -18.72 -6.70
N ALA A 23 -3.14 -17.95 -7.76
CA ALA A 23 -3.67 -18.43 -9.04
C ALA A 23 -2.88 -17.81 -10.20
N PRO A 24 -2.88 -18.43 -11.40
CA PRO A 24 -2.29 -17.84 -12.59
C PRO A 24 -2.86 -16.46 -12.86
N ARG A 25 -2.00 -15.54 -13.31
CA ARG A 25 -2.38 -14.16 -13.63
C ARG A 25 -1.93 -13.81 -15.04
N LEU A 26 -2.75 -13.05 -15.75
CA LEU A 26 -2.42 -12.52 -17.06
C LEU A 26 -1.94 -11.08 -16.94
N PRO A 27 -0.99 -10.64 -17.74
CA PRO A 27 -0.59 -9.24 -17.82
C PRO A 27 -1.81 -8.34 -18.07
N PHE A 28 -1.84 -7.17 -17.45
CA PHE A 28 -2.86 -6.16 -17.66
C PHE A 28 -2.22 -4.90 -18.23
N LEU A 29 -2.72 -4.48 -19.39
CA LEU A 29 -2.25 -3.31 -20.11
C LEU A 29 -3.33 -2.24 -20.18
N VAL A 30 -2.93 -0.98 -20.07
CA VAL A 30 -3.79 0.20 -20.25
C VAL A 30 -3.15 1.10 -21.28
N ALA A 31 -3.90 1.46 -22.32
CA ALA A 31 -3.42 2.28 -23.41
C ALA A 31 -2.06 1.80 -24.00
N GLY A 32 -1.88 0.47 -24.08
CA GLY A 32 -0.65 -0.15 -24.58
C GLY A 32 0.49 -0.32 -23.58
N HIS A 33 0.37 0.20 -22.36
CA HIS A 33 1.38 0.09 -21.31
C HIS A 33 1.05 -1.04 -20.34
N ALA A 34 1.99 -1.96 -20.10
CA ALA A 34 1.86 -2.96 -19.05
C ALA A 34 1.92 -2.27 -17.67
N VAL A 35 0.87 -2.43 -16.87
CA VAL A 35 0.70 -1.73 -15.59
C VAL A 35 0.45 -2.67 -14.41
N GLY A 36 0.05 -3.91 -14.66
CA GLY A 36 -0.29 -4.85 -13.60
C GLY A 36 -0.57 -6.26 -14.12
N SER A 37 -1.35 -7.00 -13.35
CA SER A 37 -1.78 -8.35 -13.73
C SER A 37 -3.12 -8.70 -13.10
N VAL A 38 -3.90 -9.56 -13.75
CA VAL A 38 -5.23 -9.98 -13.27
C VAL A 38 -5.32 -11.49 -13.22
N ALA A 39 -5.89 -12.04 -12.14
CA ALA A 39 -6.12 -13.48 -12.04
C ALA A 39 -7.00 -13.97 -13.21
N GLU A 40 -6.68 -15.14 -13.75
CA GLU A 40 -7.46 -15.73 -14.85
C GLU A 40 -8.93 -15.88 -14.45
N GLY A 41 -9.84 -15.61 -15.38
CA GLY A 41 -11.29 -15.68 -15.18
C GLY A 41 -11.92 -14.38 -14.67
N VAL A 42 -11.21 -13.52 -13.92
CA VAL A 42 -11.81 -12.34 -13.28
C VAL A 42 -12.39 -11.35 -14.28
N LEU A 43 -11.65 -11.01 -15.33
CA LEU A 43 -12.14 -10.05 -16.33
C LEU A 43 -13.00 -10.71 -17.42
N ASP A 44 -13.01 -12.03 -17.52
CA ASP A 44 -13.94 -12.76 -18.40
C ASP A 44 -15.40 -12.58 -17.92
N GLU A 45 -15.63 -12.34 -16.64
CA GLU A 45 -16.93 -12.13 -16.01
C GLU A 45 -17.35 -10.63 -16.01
N ILE A 46 -16.43 -9.72 -16.34
CA ILE A 46 -16.68 -8.28 -16.29
C ILE A 46 -17.25 -7.79 -17.61
N ALA A 47 -18.56 -7.57 -17.64
CA ALA A 47 -19.20 -6.89 -18.75
C ALA A 47 -18.94 -5.37 -18.64
N LEU A 48 -17.97 -4.86 -19.39
CA LEU A 48 -18.00 -3.44 -19.75
C LEU A 48 -19.07 -3.30 -20.81
N THR A 49 -20.27 -2.88 -20.38
CA THR A 49 -21.34 -2.56 -21.33
C THR A 49 -20.86 -1.37 -22.15
N PRO A 50 -20.61 -1.52 -23.46
CA PRO A 50 -20.40 -0.35 -24.29
C PRO A 50 -21.73 0.42 -24.27
N GLY A 51 -21.78 1.52 -23.54
CA GLY A 51 -22.77 2.55 -23.89
C GLY A 51 -22.39 3.04 -25.29
N ASP A 52 -23.35 3.38 -26.13
CA ASP A 52 -23.15 3.78 -27.53
C ASP A 52 -22.13 4.93 -27.75
N SER A 53 -21.35 5.31 -26.74
CA SER A 53 -20.45 6.46 -26.72
C SER A 53 -19.15 6.23 -25.98
N LEU A 54 -18.81 5.03 -25.47
CA LEU A 54 -17.57 4.84 -24.72
C LEU A 54 -16.40 4.49 -25.64
N PRO A 55 -15.32 5.26 -25.67
CA PRO A 55 -14.21 5.08 -26.59
C PRO A 55 -13.21 4.00 -26.18
N TRP A 56 -13.46 3.24 -25.11
CA TRP A 56 -12.54 2.21 -24.61
C TRP A 56 -13.09 0.79 -24.75
N LEU A 57 -12.18 -0.16 -24.91
CA LEU A 57 -12.47 -1.59 -25.05
C LEU A 57 -11.61 -2.41 -24.10
N LEU A 58 -12.24 -3.37 -23.40
CA LEU A 58 -11.52 -4.39 -22.63
C LEU A 58 -11.43 -5.66 -23.49
N LEU A 59 -10.23 -6.03 -23.89
CA LEU A 59 -9.99 -7.12 -24.84
C LEU A 59 -8.89 -8.05 -24.34
N LYS A 60 -9.07 -9.34 -24.56
CA LYS A 60 -8.01 -10.33 -24.38
C LYS A 60 -7.24 -10.47 -25.68
N LYS A 61 -5.97 -10.07 -25.71
CA LYS A 61 -5.08 -10.09 -26.89
C LYS A 61 -3.75 -10.73 -26.53
N GLU A 62 -2.96 -11.04 -27.54
CA GLU A 62 -1.57 -11.48 -27.34
C GLU A 62 -0.66 -10.30 -26.98
N HIS A 63 0.20 -10.51 -25.99
CA HIS A 63 1.29 -9.62 -25.60
C HIS A 63 2.54 -10.45 -25.34
N LEU A 64 3.63 -10.19 -26.06
CA LEU A 64 4.91 -10.91 -25.95
C LEU A 64 4.76 -12.45 -26.07
N GLY A 65 3.87 -12.92 -26.95
CA GLY A 65 3.64 -14.36 -27.18
C GLY A 65 2.73 -15.04 -26.17
N ALA A 66 2.09 -14.30 -25.25
CA ALA A 66 1.18 -14.83 -24.25
C ALA A 66 -0.15 -14.03 -24.20
N PRO A 67 -1.26 -14.63 -23.72
CA PRO A 67 -2.50 -13.91 -23.49
C PRO A 67 -2.33 -12.79 -22.46
N ALA A 68 -2.93 -11.64 -22.74
CA ALA A 68 -2.95 -10.49 -21.84
C ALA A 68 -4.29 -9.75 -21.94
N TRP A 69 -4.65 -9.05 -20.90
CA TRP A 69 -5.79 -8.14 -20.90
C TRP A 69 -5.38 -6.72 -21.31
N HIS A 70 -6.08 -6.14 -22.25
CA HIS A 70 -5.88 -4.80 -22.76
C HIS A 70 -7.10 -3.94 -22.51
N LEU A 71 -6.95 -2.89 -21.74
CA LEU A 71 -7.90 -1.79 -21.65
C LEU A 71 -7.45 -0.73 -22.65
N ASP A 72 -7.98 -0.85 -23.87
CA ASP A 72 -7.68 0.10 -24.94
C ASP A 72 -8.48 1.37 -24.71
N ALA A 73 -7.79 2.50 -24.61
CA ALA A 73 -8.36 3.83 -24.43
C ALA A 73 -7.63 4.82 -25.34
N PRO A 74 -8.31 5.84 -25.89
CA PRO A 74 -7.64 6.94 -26.58
C PRO A 74 -6.62 7.65 -25.65
N ALA A 75 -5.67 8.33 -26.26
CA ALA A 75 -4.70 9.13 -25.51
C ALA A 75 -5.43 10.17 -24.63
N GLY A 76 -5.11 10.17 -23.33
CA GLY A 76 -5.73 11.03 -22.33
C GLY A 76 -6.97 10.45 -21.62
N ASP A 77 -7.56 9.35 -22.11
CA ASP A 77 -8.78 8.76 -21.53
C ASP A 77 -8.54 7.55 -20.61
N ALA A 78 -7.27 7.20 -20.35
CA ALA A 78 -6.92 6.03 -19.52
C ALA A 78 -7.55 6.08 -18.12
N THR A 79 -7.58 7.25 -17.48
CA THR A 79 -8.23 7.42 -16.16
C THR A 79 -9.73 7.13 -16.22
N ALA A 80 -10.42 7.62 -17.23
CA ALA A 80 -11.86 7.39 -17.40
C ALA A 80 -12.16 5.90 -17.68
N ALA A 81 -11.33 5.24 -18.50
CA ALA A 81 -11.43 3.81 -18.75
C ALA A 81 -11.18 2.96 -17.50
N LEU A 82 -10.15 3.31 -16.71
CA LEU A 82 -9.86 2.68 -15.42
C LEU A 82 -10.98 2.88 -14.40
N ALA A 83 -11.59 4.07 -14.36
CA ALA A 83 -12.72 4.35 -13.48
C ALA A 83 -13.94 3.48 -13.85
N ALA A 84 -14.25 3.32 -15.15
CA ALA A 84 -15.31 2.45 -15.62
C ALA A 84 -15.04 0.97 -15.27
N LEU A 85 -13.80 0.50 -15.45
CA LEU A 85 -13.40 -0.85 -15.07
C LEU A 85 -13.52 -1.06 -13.55
N ALA A 86 -13.09 -0.09 -12.73
CA ALA A 86 -13.21 -0.16 -11.27
C ALA A 86 -14.68 -0.25 -10.83
N GLN A 87 -15.60 0.50 -11.47
CA GLN A 87 -17.03 0.40 -11.20
C GLN A 87 -17.61 -0.96 -11.60
N ALA A 88 -17.19 -1.51 -12.73
CA ALA A 88 -17.63 -2.84 -13.18
C ALA A 88 -17.13 -3.93 -12.21
N LEU A 89 -15.87 -3.87 -11.77
CA LEU A 89 -15.33 -4.75 -10.73
C LEU A 89 -16.11 -4.63 -9.42
N ARG A 90 -16.46 -3.39 -9.00
CA ARG A 90 -17.30 -3.15 -7.79
C ARG A 90 -18.67 -3.82 -7.93
N GLN A 91 -19.34 -3.65 -9.06
CA GLN A 91 -20.65 -4.25 -9.31
C GLN A 91 -20.61 -5.78 -9.33
N ALA A 92 -19.50 -6.35 -9.78
CA ALA A 92 -19.25 -7.80 -9.77
C ALA A 92 -18.76 -8.33 -8.41
N GLY A 93 -18.61 -7.48 -7.37
CA GLY A 93 -18.07 -7.88 -6.07
C GLY A 93 -16.57 -8.21 -6.07
N ARG A 94 -15.84 -7.79 -7.12
CA ARG A 94 -14.42 -8.10 -7.33
C ARG A 94 -13.46 -6.99 -6.87
N CYS A 95 -13.94 -6.02 -6.05
CA CYS A 95 -13.12 -4.96 -5.47
C CYS A 95 -12.87 -5.19 -3.97
N GLY A 96 -11.87 -4.49 -3.44
CA GLY A 96 -11.74 -4.24 -2.01
C GLY A 96 -12.77 -3.23 -1.50
N ALA A 97 -12.61 -2.76 -0.25
CA ALA A 97 -13.44 -1.69 0.30
C ALA A 97 -13.26 -0.40 -0.50
N TRP A 98 -14.36 0.17 -0.97
CA TRP A 98 -14.36 1.43 -1.72
C TRP A 98 -13.99 2.61 -0.81
N ARG A 99 -13.06 3.46 -1.26
CA ARG A 99 -12.48 4.52 -0.44
C ARG A 99 -12.70 5.93 -0.97
N ASP A 100 -13.14 6.08 -2.23
CA ASP A 100 -13.19 7.36 -2.95
C ASP A 100 -11.81 8.03 -3.05
N GLU A 101 -10.77 7.20 -3.07
CA GLU A 101 -9.37 7.59 -3.15
C GLU A 101 -8.75 7.11 -4.46
N GLN A 102 -8.10 8.03 -5.19
CA GLN A 102 -7.44 7.72 -6.44
C GLN A 102 -5.95 7.42 -6.22
N LEU A 103 -5.48 6.31 -6.75
CA LEU A 103 -4.06 5.97 -6.78
C LEU A 103 -3.50 6.10 -8.19
N ALA A 104 -2.23 6.46 -8.30
CA ALA A 104 -1.54 6.55 -9.57
C ALA A 104 -1.35 5.16 -10.19
N VAL A 105 -1.60 5.04 -11.49
CA VAL A 105 -1.29 3.87 -12.30
C VAL A 105 -0.09 4.21 -13.15
N CYS A 106 1.03 3.52 -12.92
CA CYS A 106 2.28 3.75 -13.60
C CYS A 106 2.72 2.52 -14.40
N ASN A 107 3.47 2.73 -15.48
CA ASN A 107 4.15 1.68 -16.21
C ASN A 107 5.46 1.27 -15.51
N ALA A 108 6.17 0.30 -16.06
CA ALA A 108 7.44 -0.19 -15.51
C ALA A 108 8.57 0.87 -15.50
N ALA A 109 8.46 1.93 -16.29
CA ALA A 109 9.38 3.07 -16.28
C ALA A 109 9.04 4.12 -15.20
N GLY A 110 7.95 3.93 -14.45
CA GLY A 110 7.46 4.88 -13.47
C GLY A 110 6.64 6.03 -14.09
N GLU A 111 6.34 5.98 -15.38
CA GLU A 111 5.55 7.01 -16.04
C GLU A 111 4.07 6.79 -15.73
N ARG A 112 3.39 7.86 -15.36
CA ARG A 112 1.97 7.84 -15.02
C ARG A 112 1.10 7.63 -16.27
N VAL A 113 0.36 6.55 -16.31
CA VAL A 113 -0.61 6.21 -17.38
C VAL A 113 -1.99 6.77 -17.07
N GLY A 114 -2.40 6.75 -15.80
CA GLY A 114 -3.69 7.23 -15.35
C GLY A 114 -3.84 7.16 -13.84
N THR A 115 -5.09 7.18 -13.38
CA THR A 115 -5.46 6.93 -11.96
C THR A 115 -6.60 5.94 -11.87
N VAL A 116 -6.71 5.27 -10.72
CA VAL A 116 -7.79 4.34 -10.45
C VAL A 116 -8.19 4.41 -8.97
N GLU A 117 -9.44 4.09 -8.70
CA GLU A 117 -9.94 3.89 -7.34
C GLU A 117 -9.13 2.83 -6.59
N ARG A 118 -8.72 3.15 -5.37
CA ARG A 118 -7.90 2.30 -4.47
C ARG A 118 -8.44 0.88 -4.33
N ALA A 119 -9.75 0.71 -4.28
CA ALA A 119 -10.40 -0.60 -4.16
C ALA A 119 -10.10 -1.57 -5.32
N ALA A 120 -9.73 -1.07 -6.50
CA ALA A 120 -9.45 -1.86 -7.69
C ALA A 120 -7.96 -2.25 -7.84
N VAL A 121 -7.04 -1.64 -7.08
CA VAL A 121 -5.60 -1.82 -7.32
C VAL A 121 -5.12 -3.25 -7.10
N ARG A 122 -5.61 -3.92 -6.06
CA ARG A 122 -5.21 -5.30 -5.74
C ARG A 122 -5.79 -6.32 -6.73
N PRO A 123 -7.10 -6.29 -7.09
CA PRO A 123 -7.64 -7.13 -8.16
C PRO A 123 -6.89 -7.00 -9.48
N LEU A 124 -6.51 -5.77 -9.86
CA LEU A 124 -5.76 -5.47 -11.07
C LEU A 124 -4.23 -5.67 -10.91
N GLY A 125 -3.74 -6.03 -9.71
CA GLY A 125 -2.32 -6.25 -9.43
C GLY A 125 -1.43 -5.07 -9.78
N LEU A 126 -1.94 -3.85 -9.59
CA LEU A 126 -1.23 -2.61 -9.88
C LEU A 126 -0.20 -2.32 -8.79
N ALA A 127 0.94 -1.78 -9.19
CA ALA A 127 1.95 -1.32 -8.26
C ALA A 127 1.49 -0.07 -7.52
N THR A 128 1.69 -0.03 -6.20
CA THR A 128 1.34 1.09 -5.33
C THR A 128 2.53 1.53 -4.51
N GLN A 129 2.47 2.75 -3.99
CA GLN A 129 3.42 3.28 -3.02
C GLN A 129 2.73 3.62 -1.72
N ALA A 130 3.47 3.45 -0.61
CA ALA A 130 3.05 3.87 0.72
C ALA A 130 4.23 4.54 1.43
N VAL A 131 3.93 5.30 2.46
CA VAL A 131 4.92 5.92 3.35
C VAL A 131 4.70 5.44 4.77
N HIS A 132 5.78 5.19 5.50
CA HIS A 132 5.74 4.95 6.93
C HIS A 132 6.67 5.91 7.66
N LEU A 133 6.29 6.31 8.88
CA LEU A 133 7.13 7.11 9.77
C LEU A 133 7.44 6.33 11.04
N VAL A 134 8.71 5.99 11.22
CA VAL A 134 9.24 5.49 12.49
C VAL A 134 9.70 6.67 13.30
N ALA A 135 9.08 6.94 14.44
CA ALA A 135 9.43 8.08 15.26
C ALA A 135 9.88 7.67 16.67
N SER A 136 10.89 8.36 17.18
CA SER A 136 11.43 8.16 18.52
C SER A 136 11.30 9.43 19.35
N ALA A 137 11.19 9.29 20.68
CA ALA A 137 11.42 10.38 21.60
C ALA A 137 12.93 10.65 21.77
N PRO A 138 13.35 11.79 22.33
CA PRO A 138 14.76 12.12 22.55
C PRO A 138 15.52 11.10 23.44
N ASP A 139 14.81 10.37 24.29
CA ASP A 139 15.35 9.30 25.14
C ASP A 139 15.49 7.94 24.42
N GLY A 140 15.13 7.87 23.14
CA GLY A 140 15.25 6.68 22.30
C GLY A 140 14.08 5.69 22.40
N ARG A 141 13.02 5.99 23.16
CA ARG A 141 11.78 5.22 23.11
C ARG A 141 11.08 5.47 21.78
N ALA A 142 10.42 4.44 21.24
CA ALA A 142 9.70 4.52 19.97
C ALA A 142 8.22 4.84 20.20
N TRP A 143 7.68 5.76 19.42
CA TRP A 143 6.25 5.95 19.29
C TRP A 143 5.68 4.90 18.33
N VAL A 144 4.65 4.20 18.78
CA VAL A 144 3.89 3.22 17.99
C VAL A 144 2.41 3.51 18.13
N GLN A 145 1.64 3.20 17.09
CA GLN A 145 0.19 3.33 17.12
C GLN A 145 -0.48 1.95 17.17
N GLN A 146 -1.64 1.86 17.81
CA GLN A 146 -2.56 0.75 17.68
C GLN A 146 -3.65 1.15 16.69
N ARG A 147 -3.83 0.36 15.64
CA ARG A 147 -4.88 0.59 14.64
C ARG A 147 -6.26 0.44 15.28
N ALA A 148 -7.20 1.27 14.84
CA ALA A 148 -8.59 1.17 15.29
C ALA A 148 -9.16 -0.22 15.04
N PHE A 149 -10.05 -0.67 15.92
CA PHE A 149 -10.62 -2.03 15.87
C PHE A 149 -11.64 -2.23 14.74
N ASP A 150 -12.13 -1.18 14.12
CA ASP A 150 -13.02 -1.19 12.98
C ASP A 150 -12.33 -1.09 11.61
N LYS A 151 -10.99 -1.00 11.59
CA LYS A 151 -10.21 -1.01 10.34
C LYS A 151 -10.45 -2.32 9.58
N PRO A 152 -10.70 -2.28 8.26
CA PRO A 152 -10.95 -3.49 7.46
C PRO A 152 -9.71 -4.39 7.31
N THR A 153 -8.52 -3.83 7.52
CA THR A 153 -7.26 -4.59 7.45
C THR A 153 -6.49 -4.46 8.76
N HIS A 154 -6.08 -5.60 9.32
CA HIS A 154 -5.28 -5.66 10.54
C HIS A 154 -5.86 -4.85 11.72
N PRO A 155 -7.18 -4.99 12.08
CA PRO A 155 -7.77 -4.28 13.19
C PRO A 155 -7.04 -4.56 14.50
N GLY A 156 -6.82 -3.51 15.31
CA GLY A 156 -6.21 -3.60 16.64
C GLY A 156 -4.73 -4.00 16.67
N ARG A 157 -4.08 -4.22 15.51
CA ARG A 157 -2.63 -4.46 15.46
C ARG A 157 -1.84 -3.18 15.66
N TRP A 158 -0.59 -3.37 16.11
CA TRP A 158 0.37 -2.28 16.24
C TRP A 158 0.96 -1.91 14.89
N ASP A 159 1.32 -0.64 14.74
CA ASP A 159 1.95 -0.08 13.55
C ASP A 159 3.08 0.88 13.95
N THR A 160 3.83 1.40 12.97
CA THR A 160 4.74 2.53 13.15
C THR A 160 3.97 3.74 13.67
N LEU A 161 4.60 4.90 13.89
CA LEU A 161 3.87 6.10 14.31
C LEU A 161 2.76 6.47 13.32
N MET A 162 3.01 6.26 12.03
CA MET A 162 2.09 6.53 10.92
C MET A 162 2.41 5.61 9.74
N GLY A 163 1.37 5.20 8.99
CA GLY A 163 1.53 4.46 7.74
C GLY A 163 0.34 4.63 6.81
N GLY A 164 0.58 5.22 5.63
CA GLY A 164 -0.48 5.50 4.66
C GLY A 164 -0.06 5.34 3.20
N MET A 165 -1.04 5.26 2.31
CA MET A 165 -0.80 5.14 0.87
C MET A 165 -0.54 6.49 0.22
N VAL A 166 0.34 6.51 -0.78
CA VAL A 166 0.58 7.70 -1.60
C VAL A 166 -0.56 7.83 -2.60
N SER A 167 -1.40 8.85 -2.43
CA SER A 167 -2.51 9.12 -3.35
C SER A 167 -2.01 9.59 -4.71
N ALA A 168 -2.87 9.57 -5.71
CA ALA A 168 -2.52 10.07 -7.04
C ALA A 168 -2.20 11.58 -7.07
N ALA A 169 -2.61 12.33 -6.06
CA ALA A 169 -2.33 13.76 -5.93
C ALA A 169 -1.04 14.06 -5.16
N ASP A 170 -0.48 13.06 -4.46
CA ASP A 170 0.66 13.23 -3.59
C ASP A 170 2.00 12.90 -4.28
N THR A 171 3.05 13.51 -3.75
CA THR A 171 4.42 13.01 -3.76
C THR A 171 4.67 12.23 -2.48
N LEU A 172 5.83 11.56 -2.33
CA LEU A 172 6.20 10.91 -1.07
C LEU A 172 6.21 11.90 0.10
N ASP A 173 6.74 13.11 -0.12
CA ASP A 173 6.83 14.13 0.94
C ASP A 173 5.45 14.67 1.34
N THR A 174 4.56 14.93 0.38
CA THR A 174 3.21 15.41 0.69
C THR A 174 2.33 14.33 1.31
N ALA A 175 2.50 13.06 0.91
CA ALA A 175 1.85 11.94 1.58
C ALA A 175 2.34 11.77 3.03
N LEU A 176 3.67 11.86 3.26
CA LEU A 176 4.24 11.83 4.60
C LEU A 176 3.66 12.94 5.49
N GLU A 177 3.54 14.17 4.97
CA GLU A 177 2.99 15.30 5.73
C GLU A 177 1.50 15.12 6.03
N ARG A 178 0.70 14.72 5.02
CA ARG A 178 -0.74 14.51 5.14
C ARG A 178 -1.07 13.40 6.13
N GLU A 179 -0.50 12.21 5.94
CA GLU A 179 -0.74 11.04 6.77
C GLU A 179 -0.25 11.25 8.22
N THR A 180 0.91 11.94 8.41
CA THR A 180 1.40 12.26 9.75
C THR A 180 0.44 13.19 10.50
N TRP A 181 -0.21 14.12 9.78
CA TRP A 181 -1.24 14.95 10.37
C TRP A 181 -2.53 14.17 10.65
N GLU A 182 -3.03 13.42 9.68
CA GLU A 182 -4.30 12.70 9.78
C GLU A 182 -4.27 11.63 10.88
N GLU A 183 -3.25 10.79 10.90
CA GLU A 183 -3.14 9.71 11.90
C GLU A 183 -2.59 10.19 13.25
N ALA A 184 -1.59 11.09 13.28
CA ALA A 184 -0.86 11.43 14.51
C ALA A 184 -1.01 12.89 14.98
N GLY A 185 -1.70 13.77 14.23
CA GLY A 185 -1.86 15.18 14.59
C GLY A 185 -0.55 15.97 14.65
N LEU A 186 0.52 15.43 14.08
CA LEU A 186 1.84 16.04 14.09
C LEU A 186 2.15 16.71 12.75
N ARG A 187 2.85 17.85 12.81
CA ARG A 187 3.37 18.51 11.61
C ARG A 187 4.81 18.06 11.38
N ILE A 188 5.15 17.65 10.17
CA ILE A 188 6.53 17.22 9.83
C ILE A 188 7.55 18.30 10.18
N GLY A 189 7.25 19.59 9.93
CA GLY A 189 8.12 20.70 10.29
C GLY A 189 8.34 20.93 11.79
N ALA A 190 7.57 20.30 12.66
CA ALA A 190 7.75 20.30 14.11
C ALA A 190 8.59 19.12 14.63
N LEU A 191 8.90 18.16 13.79
CA LEU A 191 9.73 17.00 14.11
C LEU A 191 11.20 17.30 13.82
N HIS A 192 12.09 16.64 14.57
CA HIS A 192 13.53 16.75 14.35
C HIS A 192 14.07 15.57 13.51
N SER A 193 15.13 15.82 12.75
CA SER A 193 15.90 14.80 12.01
C SER A 193 15.03 13.92 11.10
N VAL A 194 14.03 14.50 10.46
CA VAL A 194 13.20 13.77 9.48
C VAL A 194 14.07 13.40 8.30
N ALA A 195 14.17 12.10 8.01
CA ALA A 195 14.98 11.61 6.90
C ALA A 195 14.40 10.31 6.33
N HIS A 196 14.45 10.20 5.00
CA HIS A 196 14.21 8.92 4.31
C HIS A 196 15.29 7.93 4.71
N ALA A 197 14.91 6.72 5.10
CA ALA A 197 15.83 5.76 5.69
C ALA A 197 15.86 4.40 4.95
N GLY A 198 14.94 4.19 4.03
CA GLY A 198 14.93 2.98 3.19
C GLY A 198 13.54 2.64 2.67
N HIS A 199 13.42 1.44 2.13
CA HIS A 199 12.13 0.93 1.67
C HIS A 199 12.01 -0.56 1.96
N VAL A 200 10.79 -1.06 1.92
CA VAL A 200 10.44 -2.48 1.88
C VAL A 200 9.44 -2.73 0.75
N ASP A 201 9.60 -3.86 0.06
CA ASP A 201 8.74 -4.23 -1.05
C ASP A 201 7.88 -5.43 -0.68
N PHE A 202 6.61 -5.38 -1.08
CA PHE A 202 5.65 -6.47 -0.95
C PHE A 202 5.18 -6.93 -2.32
N ALA A 203 5.18 -8.24 -2.53
CA ALA A 203 4.57 -8.90 -3.68
C ALA A 203 3.91 -10.19 -3.16
N ARG A 204 2.59 -10.15 -2.88
CA ARG A 204 1.90 -11.26 -2.23
C ARG A 204 0.40 -11.30 -2.54
N PRO A 205 -0.27 -12.46 -2.42
CA PRO A 205 -1.72 -12.55 -2.48
C PRO A 205 -2.40 -11.61 -1.47
N SER A 206 -3.55 -11.04 -1.88
CA SER A 206 -4.44 -10.21 -1.06
C SER A 206 -5.82 -10.84 -1.02
N SER A 207 -6.55 -10.64 0.07
CA SER A 207 -7.95 -11.07 0.22
C SER A 207 -8.94 -10.22 -0.58
N ASP A 208 -8.52 -9.09 -1.14
CA ASP A 208 -9.38 -8.21 -1.91
C ASP A 208 -9.98 -8.92 -3.12
N GLY A 209 -11.21 -8.52 -3.49
CA GLY A 209 -11.93 -9.08 -4.62
C GLY A 209 -12.20 -10.58 -4.47
N GLU A 210 -12.58 -11.04 -3.28
CA GLU A 210 -12.81 -12.47 -2.94
C GLU A 210 -11.55 -13.34 -3.08
N GLY A 211 -10.37 -12.76 -2.77
CA GLY A 211 -9.11 -13.47 -2.78
C GLY A 211 -8.39 -13.54 -4.13
N VAL A 212 -8.88 -12.82 -5.16
CA VAL A 212 -8.20 -12.72 -6.46
C VAL A 212 -7.14 -11.62 -6.50
N GLY A 213 -7.07 -10.81 -5.45
CA GLY A 213 -6.14 -9.69 -5.35
C GLY A 213 -4.67 -10.12 -5.25
N TYR A 214 -3.81 -9.27 -5.75
CA TYR A 214 -2.36 -9.40 -5.60
C TYR A 214 -1.76 -8.04 -5.26
N MET A 215 -1.14 -7.97 -4.10
CA MET A 215 -0.45 -6.77 -3.63
C MET A 215 0.91 -6.68 -4.29
N VAL A 216 1.18 -5.56 -4.93
CA VAL A 216 2.52 -5.13 -5.34
C VAL A 216 2.69 -3.74 -4.76
N GLU A 217 3.51 -3.62 -3.73
CA GLU A 217 3.62 -2.36 -2.99
C GLU A 217 5.04 -2.09 -2.56
N ARG A 218 5.50 -0.86 -2.79
CA ARG A 218 6.71 -0.31 -2.21
C ARG A 218 6.32 0.63 -1.07
N ILE A 219 6.90 0.39 0.10
CA ILE A 219 6.76 1.23 1.29
C ILE A 219 8.06 1.95 1.52
N ASP A 220 8.11 3.23 1.24
CA ASP A 220 9.23 4.10 1.61
C ASP A 220 9.05 4.53 3.07
N TRP A 221 10.08 4.34 3.89
CA TRP A 221 9.97 4.71 5.30
C TRP A 221 10.97 5.77 5.71
N PHE A 222 10.48 6.63 6.58
CA PHE A 222 11.20 7.75 7.15
C PHE A 222 11.42 7.53 8.64
N HIS A 223 12.44 8.14 9.19
CA HIS A 223 12.57 8.26 10.64
C HIS A 223 12.53 9.72 11.07
N ALA A 224 12.11 9.96 12.31
CA ALA A 224 12.09 11.28 12.92
C ALA A 224 12.26 11.19 14.45
N THR A 225 12.55 12.33 15.09
CA THR A 225 12.44 12.50 16.53
C THR A 225 11.28 13.42 16.86
N VAL A 226 10.34 12.94 17.67
CA VAL A 226 9.25 13.75 18.24
C VAL A 226 9.83 14.52 19.42
N PRO A 227 9.86 15.86 19.41
CA PRO A 227 10.39 16.67 20.50
C PRO A 227 9.64 16.44 21.81
N GLU A 228 10.33 16.69 22.91
CA GLU A 228 9.72 16.64 24.24
C GLU A 228 8.54 17.64 24.32
N GLY A 229 7.43 17.18 24.90
CA GLY A 229 6.19 17.97 25.01
C GLY A 229 5.22 17.84 23.83
N LEU A 230 5.63 17.25 22.70
CA LEU A 230 4.70 16.83 21.64
C LEU A 230 4.21 15.41 21.90
N VAL A 231 2.92 15.20 21.78
CA VAL A 231 2.26 13.90 21.94
C VAL A 231 1.39 13.65 20.70
N PRO A 232 1.52 12.48 20.06
CA PRO A 232 0.63 12.13 18.93
C PRO A 232 -0.83 12.05 19.37
N GLU A 233 -1.73 12.55 18.53
CA GLU A 233 -3.17 12.53 18.73
C GLU A 233 -3.88 12.25 17.41
N ASN A 234 -4.71 11.21 17.39
CA ASN A 234 -5.47 10.80 16.21
C ASN A 234 -6.47 11.88 15.76
N GLN A 235 -6.51 12.18 14.44
CA GLN A 235 -7.40 13.20 13.86
C GLN A 235 -8.51 12.60 13.00
N ASP A 236 -8.32 11.41 12.40
CA ASP A 236 -9.21 10.81 11.40
C ASP A 236 -10.00 9.61 11.90
N GLY A 237 -9.71 9.11 13.10
CA GLY A 237 -10.36 7.95 13.69
C GLY A 237 -9.74 6.61 13.29
N GLU A 238 -8.64 6.59 12.54
CA GLU A 238 -7.98 5.35 12.11
C GLU A 238 -7.06 4.73 13.17
N VAL A 239 -6.74 5.48 14.23
CA VAL A 239 -5.85 5.08 15.32
C VAL A 239 -6.62 5.01 16.64
N GLU A 240 -6.56 3.88 17.32
CA GLU A 240 -7.14 3.69 18.65
C GLU A 240 -6.35 4.44 19.72
N ARG A 241 -5.02 4.30 19.70
CA ARG A 241 -4.12 4.96 20.67
C ARG A 241 -2.66 4.91 20.23
N PHE A 242 -1.86 5.74 20.88
CA PHE A 242 -0.40 5.73 20.77
C PHE A 242 0.24 5.24 22.07
N GLU A 243 1.38 4.56 21.94
CA GLU A 243 2.22 4.20 23.07
C GLU A 243 3.69 4.59 22.80
N LEU A 244 4.36 5.06 23.84
CA LEU A 244 5.79 5.36 23.80
C LEU A 244 6.55 4.22 24.50
N LEU A 245 7.19 3.36 23.72
CA LEU A 245 7.73 2.08 24.17
C LEU A 245 9.26 2.05 24.16
N PRO A 246 9.90 1.44 25.17
CA PRO A 246 11.32 1.11 25.09
C PRO A 246 11.56 0.06 23.98
N ALA A 247 12.75 0.09 23.35
CA ALA A 247 13.09 -0.83 22.27
C ALA A 247 12.87 -2.31 22.62
N ALA A 248 13.15 -2.70 23.86
CA ALA A 248 12.95 -4.09 24.33
C ALA A 248 11.49 -4.54 24.23
N GLU A 249 10.53 -3.65 24.54
CA GLU A 249 9.11 -3.98 24.40
C GLU A 249 8.67 -4.01 22.94
N VAL A 250 9.16 -3.09 22.10
CA VAL A 250 8.92 -3.16 20.64
C VAL A 250 9.41 -4.48 20.07
N HIS A 251 10.64 -4.90 20.42
CA HIS A 251 11.21 -6.19 19.99
C HIS A 251 10.38 -7.39 20.48
N ALA A 252 9.89 -7.34 21.71
CA ALA A 252 9.04 -8.40 22.26
C ALA A 252 7.71 -8.50 21.52
N ARG A 253 7.04 -7.37 21.22
CA ARG A 253 5.78 -7.33 20.46
C ARG A 253 5.99 -7.78 19.00
N LEU A 254 7.09 -7.39 18.36
CA LEU A 254 7.47 -7.87 17.02
C LEU A 254 7.63 -9.40 17.01
N ALA A 255 8.33 -9.96 18.00
CA ALA A 255 8.52 -11.40 18.13
C ALA A 255 7.21 -12.18 18.37
N ARG A 256 6.23 -11.56 19.05
CA ARG A 256 4.88 -12.13 19.23
C ARG A 256 3.95 -11.92 18.04
N GLY A 257 4.41 -11.20 16.97
CA GLY A 257 3.62 -10.92 15.77
C GLY A 257 2.45 -9.97 16.01
N GLU A 258 2.58 -9.03 16.95
CA GLU A 258 1.52 -8.06 17.29
C GLU A 258 1.45 -6.87 16.33
N PHE A 259 2.50 -6.63 15.54
CA PHE A 259 2.54 -5.58 14.53
C PHE A 259 1.92 -6.03 13.20
N THR A 260 1.51 -5.07 12.37
CA THR A 260 1.19 -5.33 10.98
C THR A 260 2.41 -5.91 10.26
N PRO A 261 2.24 -6.72 9.21
CA PRO A 261 3.38 -7.23 8.44
C PRO A 261 4.25 -6.12 7.85
N GLU A 262 3.62 -5.03 7.44
CA GLU A 262 4.25 -3.83 6.88
C GLU A 262 5.15 -3.15 7.92
N ALA A 263 4.58 -2.77 9.05
CA ALA A 263 5.31 -2.16 10.16
C ALA A 263 6.43 -3.07 10.71
N ALA A 264 6.19 -4.37 10.77
CA ALA A 264 7.20 -5.31 11.25
C ALA A 264 8.47 -5.29 10.38
N LEU A 265 8.34 -5.24 9.04
CA LEU A 265 9.49 -5.17 8.14
C LEU A 265 10.12 -3.79 8.11
N VAL A 266 9.35 -2.72 8.21
CA VAL A 266 9.88 -1.35 8.36
C VAL A 266 10.71 -1.24 9.64
N LEU A 267 10.19 -1.72 10.77
CA LEU A 267 10.91 -1.72 12.05
C LEU A 267 12.13 -2.66 12.03
N ALA A 268 12.08 -3.78 11.31
CA ALA A 268 13.26 -4.62 11.08
C ALA A 268 14.36 -3.84 10.36
N GLY A 269 14.00 -3.06 9.33
CA GLY A 269 14.94 -2.16 8.64
C GLY A 269 15.50 -1.09 9.58
N PHE A 270 14.66 -0.47 10.39
CA PHE A 270 15.05 0.56 11.37
C PHE A 270 16.05 0.03 12.42
N TYR A 271 15.86 -1.20 12.91
CA TYR A 271 16.78 -1.84 13.86
C TYR A 271 18.00 -2.50 13.19
N GLY A 272 18.11 -2.46 11.85
CA GLY A 272 19.25 -3.02 11.11
C GLY A 272 19.26 -4.55 11.05
N TRP A 273 18.11 -5.18 11.02
CA TRP A 273 17.91 -6.65 10.95
C TRP A 273 17.74 -7.20 9.53
#